data_69e5c6c458f67629f263ba02c10e0f6d
#
_entry.id   69e5c6c458f67629f263ba02c10e0f6d
#
_cell.length_a   1.000
_cell.length_b   1.000
_cell.length_c   1.000
_cell.angle_alpha   90.00
_cell.angle_beta   90.00
_cell.angle_gamma   90.00
#
_symmetry.space_group_name_H-M   'P 1'
#
loop_
_entity.id
_entity.type
_entity.pdbx_description
1 polymer ?
#
loop_
_entity_poly.entity_id
_entity_poly.type
_entity_poly.pdbx_seq_one_letter_code
_entity_poly.pdbx_strand_id
1 'polypeptide(L)'
;MHKIVKILKKIKIRNIIILIILLTFNTYAWFIYATKVSMGLTAHVSSWNVEFITGTGEEITTNIDIEVDRIYPGMEDFEKVIEVHNKGETAVKLSYEINSLKIMDEYFEVTEDSGITSEELEEQMKTTYPFQILIEKNEGNLEEESGKGSFKIRVVWPYESENDELDTFWGNKAYEFYSLKSDEKCIELKMKLIATQGQKN
;
A
#
# COMPACT_ATOMS: atom_id res chain seq x y z
N MET A 1 -1.59 24.20 -49.25
CA MET A 1 -2.99 23.82 -49.01
C MET A 1 -3.59 22.85 -50.06
N HIS A 2 -3.33 23.03 -51.36
CA HIS A 2 -3.93 22.23 -52.46
C HIS A 2 -3.59 20.71 -52.48
N LYS A 3 -2.42 20.28 -51.97
CA LYS A 3 -2.01 18.87 -51.98
C LYS A 3 -2.79 18.03 -50.92
N ILE A 4 -3.10 18.62 -49.76
CA ILE A 4 -3.81 17.94 -48.66
C ILE A 4 -5.25 17.67 -49.05
N VAL A 5 -5.91 18.63 -49.74
CA VAL A 5 -7.31 18.46 -50.18
C VAL A 5 -7.46 17.38 -51.27
N LYS A 6 -6.43 17.18 -52.13
CA LYS A 6 -6.41 16.12 -53.14
C LYS A 6 -6.25 14.71 -52.53
N ILE A 7 -5.52 14.61 -51.40
CA ILE A 7 -5.36 13.33 -50.72
C ILE A 7 -6.65 12.93 -50.00
N LEU A 8 -7.31 13.90 -49.33
CA LEU A 8 -8.58 13.69 -48.64
C LEU A 8 -9.71 13.22 -49.58
N LYS A 9 -9.74 13.69 -50.84
CA LYS A 9 -10.75 13.26 -51.84
C LYS A 9 -10.59 11.80 -52.34
N LYS A 10 -9.40 11.19 -52.13
CA LYS A 10 -9.14 9.79 -52.51
C LYS A 10 -9.45 8.78 -51.40
N ILE A 11 -9.64 9.23 -50.17
CA ILE A 11 -9.90 8.35 -49.03
C ILE A 11 -11.38 7.96 -49.05
N LYS A 12 -11.66 6.65 -49.21
CA LYS A 12 -13.02 6.15 -49.09
C LYS A 12 -13.53 6.37 -47.69
N ILE A 13 -14.77 6.82 -47.54
CA ILE A 13 -15.44 7.09 -46.26
C ILE A 13 -15.32 5.91 -45.29
N ARG A 14 -15.34 4.69 -45.79
CA ARG A 14 -15.11 3.46 -45.03
C ARG A 14 -13.77 3.44 -44.32
N ASN A 15 -12.70 3.92 -44.95
CA ASN A 15 -11.36 3.96 -44.36
C ASN A 15 -11.25 5.04 -43.26
N ILE A 16 -12.00 6.13 -43.39
CA ILE A 16 -12.09 7.17 -42.35
C ILE A 16 -12.80 6.59 -41.11
N ILE A 17 -13.89 5.86 -41.30
CA ILE A 17 -14.62 5.22 -40.21
C ILE A 17 -13.73 4.20 -39.50
N ILE A 18 -12.99 3.37 -40.23
CA ILE A 18 -12.05 2.40 -39.62
C ILE A 18 -10.95 3.12 -38.84
N LEU A 19 -10.40 4.23 -39.34
CA LEU A 19 -9.39 4.99 -38.68
C LEU A 19 -9.92 5.62 -37.37
N ILE A 20 -11.14 6.16 -37.36
CA ILE A 20 -11.80 6.69 -36.19
C ILE A 20 -12.00 5.59 -35.15
N ILE A 21 -12.48 4.41 -35.56
CA ILE A 21 -12.65 3.26 -34.65
C ILE A 21 -11.30 2.86 -34.02
N LEU A 22 -10.24 2.74 -34.83
CA LEU A 22 -8.90 2.40 -34.32
C LEU A 22 -8.37 3.43 -33.34
N LEU A 23 -8.57 4.73 -33.62
CA LEU A 23 -8.15 5.81 -32.70
C LEU A 23 -8.95 5.79 -31.40
N THR A 24 -10.27 5.58 -31.46
CA THR A 24 -11.10 5.50 -30.27
C THR A 24 -10.76 4.28 -29.39
N PHE A 25 -10.51 3.12 -30.00
CA PHE A 25 -10.07 1.93 -29.28
C PHE A 25 -8.72 2.13 -28.60
N ASN A 26 -7.75 2.73 -29.29
CA ASN A 26 -6.44 3.00 -28.74
C ASN A 26 -6.50 4.03 -27.60
N THR A 27 -7.28 5.10 -27.75
CA THR A 27 -7.50 6.12 -26.73
C THR A 27 -8.22 5.52 -25.51
N TYR A 28 -9.22 4.66 -25.73
CA TYR A 28 -9.95 3.98 -24.66
C TYR A 28 -9.05 3.01 -23.89
N ALA A 29 -8.25 2.22 -24.60
CA ALA A 29 -7.29 1.30 -23.98
C ALA A 29 -6.24 2.06 -23.15
N TRP A 30 -5.73 3.18 -23.67
CA TRP A 30 -4.80 4.04 -22.94
C TRP A 30 -5.46 4.70 -21.73
N PHE A 31 -6.72 5.15 -21.87
CA PHE A 31 -7.48 5.73 -20.76
C PHE A 31 -7.72 4.71 -19.64
N ILE A 32 -8.11 3.47 -19.98
CA ILE A 32 -8.26 2.37 -19.00
C ILE A 32 -6.93 2.07 -18.31
N TYR A 33 -5.84 2.01 -19.08
CA TYR A 33 -4.51 1.81 -18.52
C TYR A 33 -4.09 2.96 -17.60
N ALA A 34 -4.22 4.20 -18.05
CA ALA A 34 -3.90 5.39 -17.27
C ALA A 34 -4.77 5.50 -16.01
N THR A 35 -6.07 5.14 -16.10
CA THR A 35 -6.97 5.16 -14.95
C THR A 35 -6.60 4.06 -13.93
N LYS A 36 -6.17 2.89 -14.39
CA LYS A 36 -5.65 1.84 -13.50
C LYS A 36 -4.33 2.22 -12.84
N VAL A 37 -3.47 2.95 -13.53
CA VAL A 37 -2.18 3.43 -13.01
C VAL A 37 -2.34 4.68 -12.13
N SER A 38 -3.31 5.57 -12.45
CA SER A 38 -3.56 6.82 -11.70
C SER A 38 -4.60 6.69 -10.59
N MET A 39 -5.34 5.59 -10.52
CA MET A 39 -5.98 5.24 -9.28
C MET A 39 -4.85 4.86 -8.33
N GLY A 40 -4.30 5.86 -7.66
CA GLY A 40 -3.67 5.63 -6.38
C GLY A 40 -4.65 4.78 -5.61
N LEU A 41 -4.31 3.52 -5.49
CA LEU A 41 -5.13 2.55 -4.81
C LEU A 41 -5.14 2.94 -3.33
N THR A 42 -6.09 3.79 -2.95
CA THR A 42 -6.76 3.62 -1.67
C THR A 42 -7.58 2.33 -1.81
N ALA A 43 -6.91 1.28 -2.23
CA ALA A 43 -7.50 -0.02 -2.22
C ALA A 43 -7.48 -0.47 -0.77
N HIS A 44 -8.65 -0.69 -0.24
CA HIS A 44 -8.80 -1.71 0.78
C HIS A 44 -8.35 -3.02 0.13
N VAL A 45 -7.05 -3.26 0.06
CA VAL A 45 -6.53 -4.52 -0.43
C VAL A 45 -6.86 -5.54 0.66
N SER A 46 -7.98 -6.21 0.47
CA SER A 46 -8.39 -7.30 1.37
C SER A 46 -7.62 -8.59 1.06
N SER A 47 -7.01 -8.69 -0.11
CA SER A 47 -6.21 -9.85 -0.47
C SER A 47 -5.13 -9.53 -1.50
N TRP A 48 -4.01 -10.21 -1.42
CA TRP A 48 -2.89 -10.14 -2.35
C TRP A 48 -2.61 -11.51 -2.93
N ASN A 49 -2.69 -11.64 -4.27
CA ASN A 49 -2.41 -12.87 -4.97
C ASN A 49 -0.99 -12.81 -5.55
N VAL A 50 -0.19 -13.80 -5.21
CA VAL A 50 1.16 -13.97 -5.72
C VAL A 50 1.17 -15.14 -6.70
N GLU A 51 1.73 -14.95 -7.89
CA GLU A 51 1.83 -15.99 -8.90
C GLU A 51 3.21 -15.95 -9.57
N PHE A 52 3.98 -17.04 -9.38
CA PHE A 52 5.24 -17.29 -10.08
C PHE A 52 5.04 -18.51 -10.97
N ILE A 53 5.13 -18.33 -12.28
CA ILE A 53 4.94 -19.43 -13.24
C ILE A 53 6.27 -20.10 -13.55
N THR A 54 7.30 -19.32 -13.82
CA THR A 54 8.67 -19.80 -14.08
C THR A 54 9.67 -18.72 -13.73
N GLY A 55 10.81 -19.10 -13.20
CA GLY A 55 11.90 -18.16 -12.92
C GLY A 55 12.55 -18.40 -11.57
N THR A 56 13.76 -17.91 -11.40
CA THR A 56 14.49 -17.92 -10.14
C THR A 56 14.76 -16.47 -9.72
N GLY A 57 14.41 -16.13 -8.48
CA GLY A 57 14.71 -14.83 -7.89
C GLY A 57 13.76 -13.71 -8.29
N GLU A 58 12.58 -14.01 -8.81
CA GLU A 58 11.54 -13.01 -9.04
C GLU A 58 11.00 -12.46 -7.71
N GLU A 59 10.76 -11.17 -7.70
CA GLU A 59 10.16 -10.46 -6.57
C GLU A 59 8.88 -9.76 -7.02
N ILE A 60 7.80 -9.97 -6.28
CA ILE A 60 6.53 -9.25 -6.46
C ILE A 60 6.33 -8.33 -5.27
N THR A 61 5.99 -7.09 -5.54
CA THR A 61 5.76 -6.09 -4.49
C THR A 61 4.43 -5.40 -4.66
N THR A 62 3.85 -4.96 -3.55
CA THR A 62 2.67 -4.09 -3.54
C THR A 62 2.76 -3.06 -2.41
N ASN A 63 2.39 -1.83 -2.69
CA ASN A 63 2.35 -0.76 -1.70
C ASN A 63 0.98 -0.75 -1.01
N ILE A 64 1.00 -0.56 0.30
CA ILE A 64 -0.18 -0.51 1.15
C ILE A 64 -0.13 0.76 1.98
N ASP A 65 -1.25 1.48 2.00
CA ASP A 65 -1.48 2.62 2.86
C ASP A 65 -2.44 2.21 3.99
N ILE A 66 -2.02 2.45 5.23
CA ILE A 66 -2.79 2.22 6.44
C ILE A 66 -3.09 3.59 7.05
N GLU A 67 -4.35 3.90 7.21
CA GLU A 67 -4.83 5.18 7.72
C GLU A 67 -5.70 4.97 8.96
N VAL A 68 -5.41 5.72 10.03
CA VAL A 68 -6.21 5.73 11.25
C VAL A 68 -6.68 7.15 11.52
N ASP A 69 -7.98 7.33 11.53
CA ASP A 69 -8.61 8.65 11.63
C ASP A 69 -8.35 9.32 12.98
N ARG A 70 -8.54 8.56 14.05
CA ARG A 70 -8.44 9.05 15.43
C ARG A 70 -7.75 8.04 16.32
N ILE A 71 -6.95 8.56 17.25
CA ILE A 71 -6.33 7.78 18.30
C ILE A 71 -6.60 8.44 19.66
N TYR A 72 -6.84 7.66 20.68
CA TYR A 72 -7.05 8.10 22.07
C TYR A 72 -6.85 6.93 23.03
N PRO A 73 -6.49 7.19 24.31
CA PRO A 73 -6.35 6.13 25.30
C PRO A 73 -7.64 5.32 25.45
N GLY A 74 -7.51 4.00 25.42
CA GLY A 74 -8.64 3.09 25.51
C GLY A 74 -9.51 2.99 24.27
N MET A 75 -9.00 3.44 23.12
CA MET A 75 -9.70 3.24 21.84
C MET A 75 -9.86 1.75 21.53
N GLU A 76 -10.86 1.43 20.73
CA GLU A 76 -10.99 0.10 20.16
C GLU A 76 -9.78 -0.18 19.24
N ASP A 77 -9.21 -1.37 19.34
CA ASP A 77 -8.06 -1.73 18.52
C ASP A 77 -8.38 -1.56 17.04
N PHE A 78 -7.59 -0.73 16.37
CA PHE A 78 -7.63 -0.71 14.91
C PHE A 78 -6.95 -1.97 14.38
N GLU A 79 -7.59 -2.67 13.46
CA GLU A 79 -7.05 -3.87 12.86
C GLU A 79 -7.26 -3.87 11.35
N LYS A 80 -6.20 -4.16 10.61
CA LYS A 80 -6.24 -4.39 9.16
C LYS A 80 -5.53 -5.69 8.83
N VAL A 81 -6.23 -6.58 8.16
CA VAL A 81 -5.68 -7.86 7.70
C VAL A 81 -5.57 -7.84 6.18
N ILE A 82 -4.40 -8.26 5.67
CA ILE A 82 -4.12 -8.43 4.27
C ILE A 82 -3.79 -9.89 4.04
N GLU A 83 -4.69 -10.59 3.38
CA GLU A 83 -4.50 -11.99 3.03
C GLU A 83 -3.60 -12.12 1.80
N VAL A 84 -2.69 -13.09 1.84
CA VAL A 84 -1.77 -13.43 0.75
C VAL A 84 -2.02 -14.87 0.33
N HIS A 85 -2.21 -15.07 -0.96
CA HIS A 85 -2.41 -16.39 -1.54
C HIS A 85 -1.31 -16.67 -2.56
N ASN A 86 -0.55 -17.73 -2.35
CA ASN A 86 0.37 -18.23 -3.34
C ASN A 86 -0.37 -19.18 -4.29
N LYS A 87 -0.59 -18.73 -5.51
CA LYS A 87 -1.17 -19.54 -6.60
C LYS A 87 -0.14 -20.03 -7.62
N GLY A 88 1.13 -19.69 -7.40
CA GLY A 88 2.23 -20.06 -8.28
C GLY A 88 2.76 -21.47 -8.00
N GLU A 89 3.57 -21.97 -8.91
CA GLU A 89 4.19 -23.30 -8.87
C GLU A 89 5.45 -23.35 -8.00
N THR A 90 5.78 -22.28 -7.29
CA THR A 90 6.97 -22.16 -6.47
C THR A 90 6.63 -21.63 -5.08
N ALA A 91 7.39 -22.07 -4.08
CA ALA A 91 7.26 -21.55 -2.73
C ALA A 91 7.61 -20.05 -2.68
N VAL A 92 6.95 -19.32 -1.79
CA VAL A 92 7.10 -17.87 -1.64
C VAL A 92 7.50 -17.53 -0.22
N LYS A 93 8.45 -16.63 -0.07
CA LYS A 93 8.81 -15.99 1.19
C LYS A 93 8.21 -14.59 1.24
N LEU A 94 7.45 -14.31 2.30
CA LEU A 94 6.85 -13.00 2.54
C LEU A 94 7.76 -12.14 3.43
N SER A 95 7.85 -10.87 3.08
CA SER A 95 8.47 -9.82 3.90
C SER A 95 7.76 -8.48 3.68
N TYR A 96 8.13 -7.47 4.43
CA TYR A 96 7.66 -6.10 4.24
C TYR A 96 8.77 -5.11 4.54
N GLU A 97 8.61 -3.91 4.04
CA GLU A 97 9.41 -2.73 4.33
C GLU A 97 8.49 -1.56 4.64
N ILE A 98 8.82 -0.77 5.64
CA ILE A 98 8.11 0.47 5.96
C ILE A 98 8.77 1.58 5.16
N ASN A 99 7.97 2.31 4.36
CA ASN A 99 8.46 3.41 3.54
C ASN A 99 8.35 4.74 4.28
N SER A 100 7.22 4.96 4.94
CA SER A 100 7.01 6.17 5.73
C SER A 100 5.97 5.97 6.82
N LEU A 101 6.09 6.77 7.85
CA LEU A 101 5.15 6.87 8.96
C LEU A 101 4.87 8.34 9.24
N LYS A 102 3.61 8.69 9.29
CA LYS A 102 3.14 9.98 9.80
C LYS A 102 2.30 9.72 11.05
N ILE A 103 2.61 10.40 12.12
CA ILE A 103 1.84 10.41 13.36
C ILE A 103 1.50 11.87 13.65
N MET A 104 0.28 12.26 13.36
CA MET A 104 -0.17 13.64 13.44
C MET A 104 0.75 14.59 12.64
N ASP A 105 1.51 15.45 13.30
CA ASP A 105 2.43 16.40 12.65
C ASP A 105 3.87 15.85 12.52
N GLU A 106 4.15 14.66 13.03
CA GLU A 106 5.46 14.02 12.93
C GLU A 106 5.50 13.14 11.69
N TYR A 107 6.52 13.32 10.86
CA TYR A 107 6.70 12.56 9.63
C TYR A 107 8.09 11.94 9.57
N PHE A 108 8.13 10.64 9.29
CA PHE A 108 9.33 9.85 9.14
C PHE A 108 9.29 9.17 7.78
N GLU A 109 10.38 9.23 7.05
CA GLU A 109 10.52 8.59 5.75
C GLU A 109 11.82 7.78 5.70
N VAL A 110 11.70 6.55 5.25
CA VAL A 110 12.85 5.66 5.04
C VAL A 110 13.42 5.93 3.66
N THR A 111 14.53 6.66 3.62
CA THR A 111 15.27 6.97 2.39
C THR A 111 16.76 6.75 2.65
N GLU A 112 17.57 6.65 1.58
CA GLU A 112 19.03 6.55 1.72
C GLU A 112 19.64 7.74 2.47
N ASP A 113 19.03 8.92 2.35
CA ASP A 113 19.52 10.16 2.97
C ASP A 113 18.99 10.38 4.39
N SER A 114 17.89 9.75 4.79
CA SER A 114 17.28 9.96 6.11
C SER A 114 18.07 9.35 7.25
N GLY A 115 18.88 8.33 6.96
CA GLY A 115 19.62 7.56 7.96
C GLY A 115 18.73 6.71 8.88
N ILE A 116 17.42 6.61 8.59
CA ILE A 116 16.45 5.78 9.30
C ILE A 116 16.19 4.52 8.49
N THR A 117 16.26 3.37 9.11
CA THR A 117 15.91 2.09 8.50
C THR A 117 14.46 1.70 8.80
N SER A 118 13.91 0.77 8.01
CA SER A 118 12.57 0.20 8.24
C SER A 118 12.48 -0.47 9.61
N GLU A 119 13.51 -1.15 10.05
CA GLU A 119 13.61 -1.83 11.33
C GLU A 119 13.65 -0.85 12.52
N GLU A 120 14.40 0.23 12.39
CA GLU A 120 14.45 1.28 13.42
C GLU A 120 13.11 2.00 13.56
N LEU A 121 12.44 2.27 12.45
CA LEU A 121 11.11 2.88 12.46
C LEU A 121 10.07 1.93 13.08
N GLU A 122 10.16 0.64 12.79
CA GLU A 122 9.30 -0.38 13.41
C GLU A 122 9.51 -0.44 14.93
N GLU A 123 10.74 -0.35 15.41
CA GLU A 123 11.03 -0.33 16.84
C GLU A 123 10.48 0.94 17.51
N GLN A 124 10.60 2.11 16.86
CA GLN A 124 9.99 3.36 17.35
C GLN A 124 8.47 3.24 17.46
N MET A 125 7.81 2.62 16.49
CA MET A 125 6.37 2.39 16.49
C MET A 125 5.90 1.56 17.70
N LYS A 126 6.77 0.72 18.26
CA LYS A 126 6.46 -0.15 19.39
C LYS A 126 6.78 0.47 20.74
N THR A 127 7.76 1.38 20.81
CA THR A 127 8.39 1.77 22.09
C THR A 127 8.32 3.25 22.40
N THR A 128 8.19 4.13 21.39
CA THR A 128 8.31 5.59 21.60
C THR A 128 7.00 6.23 22.05
N TYR A 129 5.88 5.65 21.68
CA TYR A 129 4.55 6.20 21.92
C TYR A 129 3.79 5.41 23.00
N PRO A 130 2.78 6.00 23.68
CA PRO A 130 1.91 5.24 24.59
C PRO A 130 0.99 4.26 23.86
N PHE A 131 0.82 4.43 22.57
CA PHE A 131 0.16 3.49 21.66
C PHE A 131 1.21 2.72 20.86
N GLN A 132 0.83 1.54 20.40
CA GLN A 132 1.69 0.68 19.62
C GLN A 132 1.10 0.47 18.23
N ILE A 133 1.95 0.53 17.22
CA ILE A 133 1.62 0.12 15.86
C ILE A 133 2.38 -1.19 15.61
N LEU A 134 1.62 -2.27 15.49
CA LEU A 134 2.15 -3.62 15.41
C LEU A 134 1.93 -4.18 14.01
N ILE A 135 2.97 -4.76 13.41
CA ILE A 135 2.90 -5.47 12.14
C ILE A 135 3.23 -6.93 12.40
N GLU A 136 2.22 -7.77 12.31
CA GLU A 136 2.34 -9.20 12.52
C GLU A 136 2.27 -9.91 11.17
N LYS A 137 3.13 -10.89 10.96
CA LYS A 137 3.14 -11.73 9.79
C LYS A 137 2.82 -13.16 10.20
N ASN A 138 1.74 -13.70 9.68
CA ASN A 138 1.38 -15.10 9.84
C ASN A 138 1.78 -15.85 8.56
N GLU A 139 2.44 -17.03 8.74
CA GLU A 139 2.96 -17.85 7.63
C GLU A 139 3.91 -17.07 6.70
N GLY A 140 5.15 -16.91 7.15
CA GLY A 140 6.17 -16.19 6.38
C GLY A 140 6.69 -16.93 5.13
N ASN A 141 6.48 -18.26 5.06
CA ASN A 141 6.82 -19.11 3.92
C ASN A 141 5.55 -19.79 3.44
N LEU A 142 5.17 -19.50 2.20
CA LEU A 142 3.97 -20.06 1.57
C LEU A 142 4.35 -21.19 0.64
N GLU A 143 3.67 -22.31 0.78
CA GLU A 143 3.80 -23.46 -0.12
C GLU A 143 3.31 -23.11 -1.55
N GLU A 144 3.78 -23.90 -2.52
CA GLU A 144 3.35 -23.83 -3.92
C GLU A 144 1.83 -24.14 -4.05
N GLU A 145 1.17 -23.50 -5.01
CA GLU A 145 -0.23 -23.68 -5.46
C GLU A 145 -1.34 -23.37 -4.45
N SER A 146 -1.10 -23.49 -3.15
CA SER A 146 -2.16 -23.39 -2.13
C SER A 146 -1.76 -22.64 -0.85
N GLY A 147 -0.52 -22.19 -0.75
CA GLY A 147 -0.01 -21.50 0.43
C GLY A 147 -0.79 -20.23 0.73
N LYS A 148 -1.18 -20.05 2.01
CA LYS A 148 -1.89 -18.87 2.49
C LYS A 148 -1.14 -18.27 3.65
N GLY A 149 -1.05 -16.97 3.66
CA GLY A 149 -0.51 -16.20 4.77
C GLY A 149 -1.24 -14.88 4.93
N SER A 150 -0.84 -14.10 5.91
CA SER A 150 -1.42 -12.78 6.11
C SER A 150 -0.44 -11.83 6.78
N PHE A 151 -0.63 -10.55 6.51
CA PHE A 151 -0.11 -9.46 7.31
C PHE A 151 -1.26 -8.86 8.11
N LYS A 152 -1.04 -8.64 9.39
CA LYS A 152 -1.99 -8.03 10.29
C LYS A 152 -1.37 -6.77 10.90
N ILE A 153 -1.97 -5.64 10.63
CA ILE A 153 -1.54 -4.36 11.17
C ILE A 153 -2.54 -3.96 12.24
N ARG A 154 -2.03 -3.66 13.44
CA ARG A 154 -2.83 -3.24 14.57
C ARG A 154 -2.31 -1.93 15.13
N VAL A 155 -3.23 -1.06 15.54
CA VAL A 155 -2.93 0.11 16.36
C VAL A 155 -3.69 -0.05 17.66
N VAL A 156 -2.95 -0.08 18.76
CA VAL A 156 -3.47 -0.36 20.10
C VAL A 156 -3.05 0.76 21.03
N TRP A 157 -4.00 1.37 21.72
CA TRP A 157 -3.72 2.29 22.82
C TRP A 157 -4.51 1.86 24.04
N PRO A 158 -3.88 1.14 24.97
CA PRO A 158 -4.55 0.69 26.18
C PRO A 158 -5.01 1.90 27.01
N TYR A 159 -6.07 1.73 27.80
CA TYR A 159 -6.58 2.79 28.67
C TYR A 159 -5.55 3.19 29.75
N GLU A 160 -4.79 2.24 30.20
CA GLU A 160 -3.67 2.42 31.14
C GLU A 160 -2.40 1.86 30.49
N SER A 161 -1.48 2.73 30.09
CA SER A 161 -0.19 2.35 29.49
C SER A 161 0.95 2.28 30.49
N GLU A 162 0.66 2.36 31.80
CA GLU A 162 1.65 2.48 32.90
C GLU A 162 2.43 3.81 32.90
N ASN A 163 2.06 4.77 32.03
CA ASN A 163 2.68 6.08 31.96
C ASN A 163 1.65 7.20 31.73
N ASP A 164 0.98 7.61 32.81
CA ASP A 164 -0.10 8.61 32.76
C ASP A 164 0.34 9.97 32.18
N GLU A 165 1.60 10.35 32.37
CA GLU A 165 2.11 11.62 31.83
C GLU A 165 2.20 11.55 30.32
N LEU A 166 2.69 10.43 29.80
CA LEU A 166 2.82 10.20 28.35
C LEU A 166 1.46 10.04 27.70
N ASP A 167 0.53 9.31 28.34
CA ASP A 167 -0.85 9.17 27.87
C ASP A 167 -1.55 10.53 27.80
N THR A 168 -1.40 11.35 28.83
CA THR A 168 -1.98 12.69 28.89
C THR A 168 -1.40 13.60 27.81
N PHE A 169 -0.07 13.59 27.64
CA PHE A 169 0.61 14.40 26.64
C PHE A 169 0.11 14.05 25.21
N TRP A 170 0.19 12.77 24.85
CA TRP A 170 -0.19 12.33 23.51
C TRP A 170 -1.71 12.37 23.29
N GLY A 171 -2.50 12.12 24.32
CA GLY A 171 -3.96 12.25 24.26
C GLY A 171 -4.41 13.68 23.95
N ASN A 172 -3.81 14.66 24.62
CA ASN A 172 -4.06 16.08 24.33
C ASN A 172 -3.61 16.45 22.92
N LYS A 173 -2.42 16.00 22.49
CA LYS A 173 -1.90 16.25 21.15
C LYS A 173 -2.82 15.67 20.08
N ALA A 174 -3.32 14.46 20.27
CA ALA A 174 -4.25 13.82 19.34
C ALA A 174 -5.61 14.56 19.30
N TYR A 175 -6.12 15.01 20.44
CA TYR A 175 -7.34 15.79 20.53
C TYR A 175 -7.21 17.15 19.82
N GLU A 176 -6.11 17.87 20.04
CA GLU A 176 -5.84 19.15 19.36
C GLU A 176 -5.71 18.95 17.85
N PHE A 177 -4.93 17.96 17.42
CA PHE A 177 -4.76 17.65 16.01
C PHE A 177 -6.11 17.40 15.33
N TYR A 178 -6.92 16.51 15.90
CA TYR A 178 -8.23 16.21 15.35
C TYR A 178 -9.17 17.41 15.35
N SER A 179 -9.12 18.25 16.38
CA SER A 179 -9.98 19.45 16.51
C SER A 179 -9.63 20.50 15.44
N LEU A 180 -8.37 20.60 15.05
CA LEU A 180 -7.88 21.58 14.08
C LEU A 180 -7.84 21.03 12.65
N LYS A 181 -7.67 19.72 12.49
CA LYS A 181 -7.43 19.04 11.22
C LYS A 181 -8.30 17.80 11.08
N SER A 182 -9.61 17.97 11.20
CA SER A 182 -10.60 16.87 11.20
C SER A 182 -10.58 16.01 9.94
N ASP A 183 -10.05 16.53 8.82
CA ASP A 183 -9.98 15.84 7.53
C ASP A 183 -8.64 15.09 7.34
N GLU A 184 -7.66 15.31 8.24
CA GLU A 184 -6.40 14.59 8.21
C GLU A 184 -6.44 13.34 9.11
N LYS A 185 -5.61 12.36 8.79
CA LYS A 185 -5.47 11.12 9.55
C LYS A 185 -4.47 11.31 10.68
N CYS A 186 -4.78 10.76 11.85
CA CYS A 186 -3.84 10.78 12.98
C CYS A 186 -2.62 9.90 12.74
N ILE A 187 -2.81 8.77 12.06
CA ILE A 187 -1.70 7.89 11.66
C ILE A 187 -1.85 7.56 10.17
N GLU A 188 -0.76 7.71 9.43
CA GLU A 188 -0.61 7.22 8.07
C GLU A 188 0.68 6.39 8.00
N LEU A 189 0.55 5.09 7.76
CA LEU A 189 1.67 4.18 7.58
C LEU A 189 1.69 3.70 6.14
N LYS A 190 2.78 3.96 5.43
CA LYS A 190 3.01 3.44 4.08
C LYS A 190 4.04 2.33 4.15
N MET A 191 3.66 1.19 3.65
CA MET A 191 4.51 0.02 3.64
C MET A 191 4.46 -0.69 2.29
N LYS A 192 5.53 -1.41 2.00
CA LYS A 192 5.68 -2.25 0.82
C LYS A 192 5.67 -3.71 1.28
N LEU A 193 4.72 -4.48 0.77
CA LEU A 193 4.71 -5.92 0.94
C LEU A 193 5.55 -6.56 -0.17
N ILE A 194 6.32 -7.57 0.20
CA ILE A 194 7.30 -8.22 -0.68
C ILE A 194 7.08 -9.72 -0.63
N ALA A 195 6.91 -10.31 -1.79
CA ALA A 195 6.91 -11.74 -1.99
C ALA A 195 8.12 -12.11 -2.85
N THR A 196 9.03 -12.89 -2.29
CA THR A 196 10.21 -13.37 -2.99
C THR A 196 10.08 -14.87 -3.23
N GLN A 197 10.47 -15.32 -4.40
CA GLN A 197 10.50 -16.74 -4.72
C GLN A 197 11.41 -17.51 -3.75
N GLY A 198 10.85 -18.49 -3.06
CA GLY A 198 11.59 -19.39 -2.19
C GLY A 198 12.45 -20.37 -3.00
N GLN A 199 13.60 -20.74 -2.45
CA GLN A 199 14.36 -21.86 -3.01
C GLN A 199 13.68 -23.16 -2.58
N LYS A 200 13.50 -24.08 -3.53
CA LYS A 200 13.07 -25.44 -3.23
C LYS A 200 14.23 -26.12 -2.49
N ASN A 201 14.04 -26.44 -1.19
CA ASN A 201 14.98 -27.27 -0.43
C ASN A 201 14.92 -28.73 -0.93
#